data_9cd5a55082f4bf6f3fb4178b687ec54f
#
_entry.id   9cd5a55082f4bf6f3fb4178b687ec54f
#
_cell.length_a   1.000
_cell.length_b   1.000
_cell.length_c   1.000
_cell.angle_alpha   90.00
_cell.angle_beta   90.00
_cell.angle_gamma   90.00
#
_symmetry.space_group_name_H-M   'P 1'
#
loop_
_entity.id
_entity.type
_entity.pdbx_description
1 polymer ?
#
loop_
_entity_poly.entity_id
_entity_poly.type
_entity_poly.pdbx_seq_one_letter_code
_entity_poly.pdbx_strand_id
1 'polypeptide(L)'
;DRNELLEFLMDIIPQIHVLEKILQDNTYEKIFLPLPLYEIFLKSEFKDKIYLINNSVEKLATFEKIEIPIQLGMFNSKIIIDRKKYKIIKQLIEKYIGNFFGLIKIKNQNKKIVLLEFDPNVYHVLLEQINKSGFEPILINFRKSPIYNFDAIKSLRKSKSTIMIPKNWLTKHELNEFEKNKIIFLTKINNIIKNKIIFLNFKYEEINFSYFLQNKLNQLLIQRYDEYLIEILIAESIQSRHDVKSILALNLSGENEKVFSKIEKKIPILLLQHGFSNYTNSISYFDILEDFDLVKNQILVWGNIVKDYLVNVKKIDSSKILVTGSPKYDFYNSKIKKNTQKKTILVTLRPIINHMDGLRIELFDRYNETFKKIIQISKNDPQIEIIFKLHPQQNTSNDIIKNMVTTNEKIKFFQHESIKKLLENCDLHVNIATDNFDASSVILEAMLLKKPTLNIQLQKNTFEFEFIKDDAIKIINYDEDISKAILNLFNEKLSSKLIENSQKHLSRYMKYRDTASSKLINLITKF
;
A
#
# COMPACT_ATOMS: atom_id res chain seq x y z
N ASP A 1 14.53 -2.22 -8.25
CA ASP A 1 13.16 -2.68 -8.26
C ASP A 1 12.37 -2.03 -9.38
N ARG A 2 11.51 -2.80 -10.10
CA ARG A 2 10.71 -2.29 -11.24
C ARG A 2 9.84 -1.11 -10.85
N ASN A 3 9.17 -1.20 -9.71
CA ASN A 3 8.25 -0.14 -9.26
C ASN A 3 8.99 1.14 -8.88
N GLU A 4 10.09 1.03 -8.16
CA GLU A 4 10.94 2.19 -7.83
C GLU A 4 11.52 2.83 -9.10
N LEU A 5 11.95 2.01 -10.06
CA LEU A 5 12.42 2.53 -11.34
C LEU A 5 11.30 3.21 -12.12
N LEU A 6 10.11 2.62 -12.12
CA LEU A 6 8.93 3.18 -12.78
C LEU A 6 8.53 4.51 -12.14
N GLU A 7 8.41 4.57 -10.80
CA GLU A 7 8.13 5.81 -10.07
C GLU A 7 9.16 6.89 -10.39
N PHE A 8 10.44 6.52 -10.39
CA PHE A 8 11.51 7.44 -10.76
C PHE A 8 11.36 7.97 -12.19
N LEU A 9 11.05 7.11 -13.16
CA LEU A 9 10.84 7.51 -14.56
C LEU A 9 9.59 8.40 -14.70
N MET A 10 8.52 8.09 -13.97
CA MET A 10 7.30 8.90 -13.96
C MET A 10 7.53 10.30 -13.36
N ASP A 11 8.46 10.44 -12.43
CA ASP A 11 8.84 11.74 -11.87
C ASP A 11 9.75 12.54 -12.81
N ILE A 12 10.73 11.89 -13.40
CA ILE A 12 11.80 12.59 -14.14
C ILE A 12 11.43 12.92 -15.59
N ILE A 13 10.69 12.04 -16.28
CA ILE A 13 10.33 12.24 -17.69
C ILE A 13 9.49 13.51 -17.92
N PRO A 14 8.44 13.82 -17.12
CA PRO A 14 7.71 15.07 -17.26
C PRO A 14 8.57 16.30 -17.04
N GLN A 15 9.53 16.23 -16.11
CA GLN A 15 10.46 17.33 -15.86
C GLN A 15 11.41 17.53 -17.04
N ILE A 16 11.90 16.45 -17.65
CA ILE A 16 12.73 16.51 -18.86
C ILE A 16 11.93 17.17 -19.99
N HIS A 17 10.69 16.74 -20.21
CA HIS A 17 9.82 17.27 -21.27
C HIS A 17 9.59 18.78 -21.14
N VAL A 18 9.20 19.23 -19.94
CA VAL A 18 8.96 20.66 -19.68
C VAL A 18 10.24 21.47 -19.88
N LEU A 19 11.37 20.97 -19.35
CA LEU A 19 12.65 21.66 -19.41
C LEU A 19 13.17 21.73 -20.86
N GLU A 20 13.03 20.65 -21.63
CA GLU A 20 13.41 20.64 -23.04
C GLU A 20 12.66 21.72 -23.83
N LYS A 21 11.33 21.83 -23.66
CA LYS A 21 10.51 22.89 -24.29
C LYS A 21 10.97 24.30 -23.89
N ILE A 22 11.26 24.52 -22.60
CA ILE A 22 11.77 25.81 -22.12
C ILE A 22 13.12 26.13 -22.76
N LEU A 23 13.99 25.15 -22.91
CA LEU A 23 15.33 25.32 -23.51
C LEU A 23 15.25 25.57 -25.03
N GLN A 24 14.29 24.94 -25.73
CA GLN A 24 14.04 25.14 -27.16
C GLN A 24 13.46 26.53 -27.48
N ASP A 25 12.71 27.11 -26.57
CA ASP A 25 12.03 28.40 -26.76
C ASP A 25 13.01 29.61 -26.81
N ASN A 26 14.30 29.40 -26.53
CA ASN A 26 15.37 30.40 -26.59
C ASN A 26 15.13 31.72 -25.81
N THR A 27 14.12 31.75 -24.95
CA THR A 27 13.79 32.93 -24.13
C THR A 27 14.74 33.15 -22.97
N TYR A 28 15.46 32.10 -22.58
CA TYR A 28 16.36 32.13 -21.44
C TYR A 28 17.82 31.92 -21.84
N GLU A 29 18.69 32.81 -21.39
CA GLU A 29 20.14 32.69 -21.60
C GLU A 29 20.79 31.68 -20.65
N LYS A 30 20.27 31.59 -19.43
CA LYS A 30 20.80 30.73 -18.35
C LYS A 30 19.67 30.11 -17.56
N ILE A 31 19.75 28.80 -17.36
CA ILE A 31 18.80 28.03 -16.56
C ILE A 31 19.56 27.28 -15.45
N PHE A 32 19.13 27.49 -14.21
CA PHE A 32 19.74 26.82 -13.06
C PHE A 32 18.96 25.57 -12.72
N LEU A 33 19.64 24.41 -12.69
CA LEU A 33 19.02 23.11 -12.51
C LEU A 33 19.51 22.42 -11.24
N PRO A 34 18.63 21.65 -10.56
CA PRO A 34 19.07 20.71 -9.54
C PRO A 34 19.94 19.61 -10.16
N LEU A 35 20.84 19.04 -9.34
CA LEU A 35 21.87 18.09 -9.79
C LEU A 35 21.37 17.01 -10.76
N PRO A 36 20.22 16.34 -10.54
CA PRO A 36 19.77 15.28 -11.44
C PRO A 36 19.42 15.75 -12.85
N LEU A 37 18.68 16.84 -12.96
CA LEU A 37 18.33 17.41 -14.26
C LEU A 37 19.58 17.98 -14.94
N TYR A 38 20.47 18.63 -14.17
CA TYR A 38 21.74 19.11 -14.68
C TYR A 38 22.57 17.96 -15.29
N GLU A 39 22.73 16.82 -14.60
CA GLU A 39 23.46 15.67 -15.11
C GLU A 39 22.85 15.07 -16.39
N ILE A 40 21.51 15.05 -16.49
CA ILE A 40 20.80 14.57 -17.67
C ILE A 40 21.07 15.48 -18.88
N PHE A 41 20.94 16.78 -18.70
CA PHE A 41 21.09 17.76 -19.78
C PHE A 41 22.54 18.14 -20.10
N LEU A 42 23.51 17.76 -19.25
CA LEU A 42 24.93 18.06 -19.48
C LEU A 42 25.48 17.47 -20.80
N LYS A 43 24.85 16.42 -21.32
CA LYS A 43 25.21 15.77 -22.59
C LYS A 43 24.29 16.13 -23.76
N SER A 44 23.37 17.06 -23.56
CA SER A 44 22.50 17.57 -24.60
C SER A 44 23.14 18.77 -25.32
N GLU A 45 22.50 19.22 -26.39
CA GLU A 45 22.86 20.46 -27.10
C GLU A 45 22.70 21.70 -26.22
N PHE A 46 21.94 21.62 -25.14
CA PHE A 46 21.66 22.72 -24.22
C PHE A 46 22.70 22.89 -23.10
N LYS A 47 23.80 22.14 -23.13
CA LYS A 47 24.82 22.14 -22.06
C LYS A 47 25.35 23.52 -21.69
N ASP A 48 25.46 24.44 -22.65
CA ASP A 48 26.03 25.78 -22.46
C ASP A 48 25.02 26.77 -21.84
N LYS A 49 23.72 26.40 -21.80
CA LYS A 49 22.65 27.20 -21.20
C LYS A 49 22.29 26.77 -19.78
N ILE A 50 22.76 25.61 -19.33
CA ILE A 50 22.41 25.04 -18.03
C ILE A 50 23.52 25.24 -16.99
N TYR A 51 23.11 25.53 -15.77
CA TYR A 51 24.00 25.75 -14.63
C TYR A 51 23.48 24.97 -13.42
N LEU A 52 24.41 24.42 -12.64
CA LEU A 52 24.06 23.71 -11.42
C LEU A 52 23.67 24.71 -10.33
N ILE A 53 22.53 24.46 -9.66
CA ILE A 53 22.19 25.17 -8.43
C ILE A 53 23.14 24.71 -7.32
N ASN A 54 24.05 25.60 -6.90
CA ASN A 54 24.93 25.34 -5.76
C ASN A 54 24.08 25.22 -4.48
N ASN A 55 24.25 24.14 -3.73
CA ASN A 55 23.58 23.74 -2.49
C ASN A 55 22.35 22.84 -2.62
N SER A 56 21.90 22.49 -3.80
CA SER A 56 20.93 21.40 -3.92
C SER A 56 21.61 20.03 -3.93
N VAL A 57 22.18 19.63 -2.80
CA VAL A 57 22.43 18.20 -2.54
C VAL A 57 21.08 17.54 -2.25
N GLU A 58 20.07 17.80 -3.04
CA GLU A 58 18.96 16.92 -3.16
C GLU A 58 19.46 15.69 -3.90
N LYS A 59 19.99 14.78 -3.10
CA LYS A 59 20.12 13.41 -3.55
C LYS A 59 18.73 13.02 -4.03
N LEU A 60 18.58 12.65 -5.27
CA LEU A 60 17.40 11.96 -5.85
C LEU A 60 17.16 10.61 -5.15
N ALA A 61 17.40 10.53 -3.90
CA ALA A 61 17.39 9.35 -3.09
C ALA A 61 16.18 9.35 -2.15
N THR A 62 14.99 9.61 -2.68
CA THR A 62 13.76 9.33 -1.95
C THR A 62 13.69 7.84 -1.58
N PHE A 63 14.23 6.95 -2.43
CA PHE A 63 14.28 5.50 -2.20
C PHE A 63 15.26 5.05 -1.10
N GLU A 64 16.24 5.88 -0.76
CA GLU A 64 17.20 5.61 0.30
C GLU A 64 16.78 6.21 1.65
N LYS A 65 15.69 6.97 1.69
CA LYS A 65 15.15 7.57 2.91
C LYS A 65 13.83 6.92 3.29
N ILE A 66 13.70 6.52 4.55
CA ILE A 66 12.46 6.01 5.12
C ILE A 66 11.90 7.05 6.06
N GLU A 67 10.66 7.45 5.83
CA GLU A 67 9.92 8.34 6.72
C GLU A 67 9.20 7.52 7.77
N ILE A 68 9.50 7.76 9.03
CA ILE A 68 8.84 7.14 10.18
C ILE A 68 7.95 8.19 10.83
N PRO A 69 6.63 8.06 10.74
CA PRO A 69 5.73 8.97 11.44
C PRO A 69 5.83 8.71 12.95
N ILE A 70 6.01 9.78 13.73
CA ILE A 70 5.97 9.75 15.19
C ILE A 70 4.77 10.54 15.65
N GLN A 71 3.90 9.90 16.41
CA GLN A 71 2.78 10.55 17.07
C GLN A 71 2.99 10.52 18.58
N LEU A 72 3.15 11.69 19.19
CA LEU A 72 3.22 11.88 20.63
C LEU A 72 2.06 12.82 21.05
N GLY A 73 0.93 12.23 21.42
CA GLY A 73 -0.29 12.98 21.73
C GLY A 73 -0.78 13.79 20.53
N MET A 74 -0.85 15.12 20.66
CA MET A 74 -1.21 16.05 19.58
C MET A 74 -0.04 16.42 18.65
N PHE A 75 1.18 16.03 18.99
CA PHE A 75 2.36 16.31 18.17
C PHE A 75 2.57 15.21 17.15
N ASN A 76 2.43 15.58 15.88
CA ASN A 76 2.79 14.73 14.74
C ASN A 76 4.14 15.21 14.21
N SER A 77 5.13 14.35 14.24
CA SER A 77 6.44 14.58 13.64
C SER A 77 6.80 13.41 12.75
N LYS A 78 7.75 13.59 11.84
CA LYS A 78 8.33 12.51 11.06
C LYS A 78 9.84 12.50 11.22
N ILE A 79 10.39 11.31 11.41
CA ILE A 79 11.84 11.10 11.33
C ILE A 79 12.14 10.58 9.93
N ILE A 80 13.02 11.28 9.22
CA ILE A 80 13.56 10.84 7.95
C ILE A 80 14.90 10.18 8.25
N ILE A 81 14.99 8.89 7.97
CA ILE A 81 16.16 8.09 8.25
C ILE A 81 16.65 7.39 6.98
N ASP A 82 17.97 7.27 6.85
CA ASP A 82 18.59 6.46 5.80
C ASP A 82 18.17 4.99 5.90
N ARG A 83 17.89 4.33 4.75
CA ARG A 83 17.43 2.93 4.69
C ARG A 83 18.36 1.96 5.41
N LYS A 84 19.68 2.12 5.27
CA LYS A 84 20.66 1.27 5.99
C LYS A 84 20.56 1.46 7.49
N LYS A 85 20.48 2.70 7.97
CA LYS A 85 20.30 3.00 9.39
C LYS A 85 18.98 2.45 9.91
N TYR A 86 17.89 2.63 9.15
CA TYR A 86 16.60 2.04 9.49
C TYR A 86 16.69 0.52 9.66
N LYS A 87 17.34 -0.19 8.73
CA LYS A 87 17.49 -1.66 8.81
C LYS A 87 18.30 -2.10 10.03
N ILE A 88 19.36 -1.36 10.37
CA ILE A 88 20.13 -1.64 11.61
C ILE A 88 19.25 -1.47 12.84
N ILE A 89 18.51 -0.35 12.93
CA ILE A 89 17.60 -0.08 14.05
C ILE A 89 16.51 -1.15 14.11
N LYS A 90 15.89 -1.50 12.98
CA LYS A 90 14.91 -2.57 12.87
C LYS A 90 15.45 -3.89 13.42
N GLN A 91 16.64 -4.31 12.97
CA GLN A 91 17.28 -5.54 13.45
C GLN A 91 17.58 -5.52 14.97
N LEU A 92 18.01 -4.37 15.49
CA LEU A 92 18.22 -4.20 16.93
C LEU A 92 16.92 -4.31 17.71
N ILE A 93 15.88 -3.63 17.28
CA ILE A 93 14.54 -3.70 17.88
C ILE A 93 14.03 -5.15 17.85
N GLU A 94 14.06 -5.81 16.71
CA GLU A 94 13.62 -7.21 16.57
C GLU A 94 14.43 -8.15 17.46
N LYS A 95 15.74 -7.97 17.53
CA LYS A 95 16.61 -8.80 18.38
C LYS A 95 16.34 -8.59 19.87
N TYR A 96 16.37 -7.35 20.36
CA TYR A 96 16.29 -7.07 21.80
C TYR A 96 14.85 -7.19 22.32
N ILE A 97 13.91 -6.52 21.68
CA ILE A 97 12.49 -6.57 22.06
C ILE A 97 11.90 -7.95 21.74
N GLY A 98 12.25 -8.53 20.59
CA GLY A 98 11.81 -9.88 20.22
C GLY A 98 12.29 -10.95 21.21
N ASN A 99 13.55 -10.89 21.69
CA ASN A 99 14.05 -11.76 22.74
C ASN A 99 13.34 -11.55 24.07
N PHE A 100 13.20 -10.28 24.49
CA PHE A 100 12.55 -9.94 25.76
C PHE A 100 11.11 -10.49 25.85
N PHE A 101 10.36 -10.43 24.74
CA PHE A 101 9.00 -10.97 24.68
C PHE A 101 8.91 -12.43 24.21
N GLY A 102 10.05 -13.10 23.97
CA GLY A 102 10.10 -14.50 23.51
C GLY A 102 9.56 -14.73 22.09
N LEU A 103 9.60 -13.70 21.23
CA LEU A 103 9.02 -13.72 19.88
C LEU A 103 9.95 -14.26 18.79
N ILE A 104 11.23 -14.51 19.09
CA ILE A 104 12.21 -14.94 18.08
C ILE A 104 12.65 -16.41 18.26
N LYS A 105 12.11 -17.10 19.25
CA LYS A 105 12.47 -18.49 19.51
C LYS A 105 11.57 -19.44 18.71
N ILE A 106 12.12 -20.01 17.66
CA ILE A 106 11.44 -20.99 16.80
C ILE A 106 11.21 -22.29 17.57
N LYS A 107 9.99 -22.81 17.55
CA LYS A 107 9.64 -24.09 18.17
C LYS A 107 9.93 -25.22 17.19
N ASN A 108 10.76 -26.17 17.58
CA ASN A 108 11.19 -27.24 16.68
C ASN A 108 10.13 -28.34 16.45
N GLN A 109 9.06 -28.38 17.24
CA GLN A 109 8.11 -29.52 17.24
C GLN A 109 6.85 -29.28 16.37
N ASN A 110 6.54 -28.04 16.03
CA ASN A 110 5.30 -27.71 15.30
C ASN A 110 5.56 -27.52 13.81
N LYS A 111 4.59 -27.97 12.97
CA LYS A 111 4.54 -27.56 11.57
C LYS A 111 4.32 -26.04 11.49
N LYS A 112 4.87 -25.39 10.47
CA LYS A 112 4.93 -23.94 10.35
C LYS A 112 4.15 -23.45 9.15
N ILE A 113 3.54 -22.28 9.28
CA ILE A 113 3.01 -21.48 8.16
C ILE A 113 3.79 -20.17 8.15
N VAL A 114 4.44 -19.89 7.03
CA VAL A 114 5.22 -18.65 6.83
C VAL A 114 4.32 -17.58 6.24
N LEU A 115 4.41 -16.36 6.78
CA LEU A 115 3.66 -15.18 6.31
C LEU A 115 4.65 -14.09 5.89
N LEU A 116 4.60 -13.70 4.59
CA LEU A 116 5.49 -12.68 4.03
C LEU A 116 4.83 -11.29 4.13
N GLU A 117 5.50 -10.37 4.83
CA GLU A 117 5.10 -8.97 4.99
C GLU A 117 3.71 -8.74 5.61
N PHE A 118 3.26 -9.66 6.48
CA PHE A 118 1.98 -9.50 7.18
C PHE A 118 2.09 -8.55 8.36
N ASP A 119 1.09 -7.69 8.52
CA ASP A 119 0.94 -6.81 9.68
C ASP A 119 0.21 -7.57 10.81
N PRO A 120 0.82 -7.75 11.99
CA PRO A 120 0.22 -8.53 13.07
C PRO A 120 -1.03 -7.91 13.68
N ASN A 121 -1.23 -6.58 13.56
CA ASN A 121 -2.46 -5.94 14.03
C ASN A 121 -3.63 -6.19 13.08
N VAL A 122 -3.35 -6.15 11.78
CA VAL A 122 -4.36 -6.35 10.74
C VAL A 122 -4.80 -7.81 10.67
N TYR A 123 -3.85 -8.73 10.80
CA TYR A 123 -4.08 -10.18 10.63
C TYR A 123 -4.07 -10.96 11.95
N HIS A 124 -4.32 -10.30 13.10
CA HIS A 124 -4.27 -10.96 14.41
C HIS A 124 -5.22 -12.17 14.52
N VAL A 125 -6.41 -12.13 13.92
CA VAL A 125 -7.36 -13.26 13.91
C VAL A 125 -6.77 -14.44 13.14
N LEU A 126 -6.17 -14.19 11.96
CA LEU A 126 -5.52 -15.23 11.17
C LEU A 126 -4.36 -15.88 11.95
N LEU A 127 -3.50 -15.09 12.57
CA LEU A 127 -2.38 -15.59 13.38
C LEU A 127 -2.87 -16.46 14.55
N GLU A 128 -3.93 -16.05 15.23
CA GLU A 128 -4.54 -16.85 16.30
C GLU A 128 -5.12 -18.18 15.78
N GLN A 129 -5.79 -18.15 14.61
CA GLN A 129 -6.35 -19.37 14.01
C GLN A 129 -5.26 -20.34 13.54
N ILE A 130 -4.15 -19.85 12.98
CA ILE A 130 -3.00 -20.69 12.64
C ILE A 130 -2.51 -21.45 13.89
N ASN A 131 -2.29 -20.72 15.00
CA ASN A 131 -1.82 -21.34 16.25
C ASN A 131 -2.85 -22.33 16.84
N LYS A 132 -4.14 -21.98 16.85
CA LYS A 132 -5.21 -22.87 17.33
C LYS A 132 -5.31 -24.18 16.53
N SER A 133 -4.91 -24.15 15.26
CA SER A 133 -4.91 -25.32 14.38
C SER A 133 -3.62 -26.14 14.48
N GLY A 134 -2.77 -25.89 15.47
CA GLY A 134 -1.55 -26.64 15.73
C GLY A 134 -0.34 -26.24 14.92
N PHE A 135 -0.43 -25.15 14.13
CA PHE A 135 0.70 -24.60 13.38
C PHE A 135 1.37 -23.45 14.13
N GLU A 136 2.66 -23.26 13.90
CA GLU A 136 3.39 -22.07 14.34
C GLU A 136 3.37 -21.01 13.24
N PRO A 137 2.78 -19.81 13.46
CA PRO A 137 2.86 -18.72 12.49
C PRO A 137 4.24 -18.07 12.55
N ILE A 138 4.95 -18.04 11.41
CA ILE A 138 6.27 -17.41 11.26
C ILE A 138 6.12 -16.16 10.39
N LEU A 139 6.40 -14.99 10.96
CA LEU A 139 6.39 -13.75 10.21
C LEU A 139 7.77 -13.43 9.65
N ILE A 140 7.83 -13.14 8.36
CA ILE A 140 9.01 -12.68 7.65
C ILE A 140 8.71 -11.31 7.07
N ASN A 141 9.25 -10.28 7.69
CA ASN A 141 9.03 -8.89 7.33
C ASN A 141 10.39 -8.22 7.07
N PHE A 142 10.74 -7.99 5.82
CA PHE A 142 11.99 -7.32 5.46
C PHE A 142 11.83 -5.79 5.43
N ARG A 143 10.65 -5.31 5.01
CA ARG A 143 10.37 -3.88 4.87
C ARG A 143 10.13 -3.20 6.22
N LYS A 144 9.06 -3.57 6.89
CA LYS A 144 8.65 -2.96 8.17
C LYS A 144 8.73 -3.98 9.29
N SER A 145 9.25 -3.58 10.46
CA SER A 145 9.26 -4.49 11.62
C SER A 145 7.85 -4.86 12.03
N PRO A 146 7.56 -6.15 12.31
CA PRO A 146 6.31 -6.57 12.90
C PRO A 146 6.16 -6.13 14.38
N ILE A 147 7.26 -5.64 15.00
CA ILE A 147 7.28 -5.09 16.37
C ILE A 147 7.33 -3.56 16.29
N TYR A 148 6.23 -2.90 15.91
CA TYR A 148 6.23 -1.44 15.74
C TYR A 148 5.38 -0.71 16.79
N ASN A 149 4.55 -1.42 17.56
CA ASN A 149 3.79 -0.88 18.69
C ASN A 149 3.37 -2.00 19.67
N PHE A 150 2.79 -1.62 20.81
CA PHE A 150 2.36 -2.56 21.85
C PHE A 150 1.24 -3.50 21.40
N ASP A 151 0.32 -3.05 20.56
CA ASP A 151 -0.78 -3.89 20.04
C ASP A 151 -0.23 -4.99 19.13
N ALA A 152 0.77 -4.69 18.31
CA ALA A 152 1.47 -5.68 17.50
C ALA A 152 2.16 -6.74 18.36
N ILE A 153 2.87 -6.33 19.42
CA ILE A 153 3.49 -7.26 20.40
C ILE A 153 2.43 -8.12 21.08
N LYS A 154 1.33 -7.52 21.50
CA LYS A 154 0.20 -8.24 22.12
C LYS A 154 -0.40 -9.28 21.18
N SER A 155 -0.61 -8.93 19.93
CA SER A 155 -1.14 -9.82 18.88
C SER A 155 -0.20 -10.99 18.62
N LEU A 156 1.11 -10.73 18.48
CA LEU A 156 2.14 -11.76 18.29
C LEU A 156 2.22 -12.73 19.49
N ARG A 157 2.18 -12.20 20.70
CA ARG A 157 2.21 -13.04 21.93
C ARG A 157 0.95 -13.90 22.06
N LYS A 158 -0.23 -13.32 21.83
CA LYS A 158 -1.51 -14.03 21.91
C LYS A 158 -1.60 -15.16 20.89
N SER A 159 -1.13 -14.93 19.69
CA SER A 159 -1.07 -15.94 18.62
C SER A 159 0.11 -16.88 18.72
N LYS A 160 1.01 -16.69 19.69
CA LYS A 160 2.29 -17.42 19.83
C LYS A 160 3.10 -17.42 18.54
N SER A 161 3.02 -16.32 17.79
CA SER A 161 3.75 -16.14 16.55
C SER A 161 5.22 -15.91 16.78
N THR A 162 6.04 -16.36 15.84
CA THR A 162 7.49 -16.16 15.86
C THR A 162 7.89 -15.20 14.74
N ILE A 163 8.78 -14.26 15.07
CA ILE A 163 9.39 -13.36 14.09
C ILE A 163 10.70 -13.99 13.64
N MET A 164 10.86 -14.12 12.33
CA MET A 164 12.08 -14.65 11.76
C MET A 164 13.16 -13.55 11.71
N ILE A 165 14.29 -13.86 12.33
CA ILE A 165 15.51 -13.08 12.25
C ILE A 165 16.55 -13.92 11.51
N PRO A 166 17.23 -13.41 10.47
CA PRO A 166 18.17 -14.20 9.65
C PRO A 166 19.17 -15.00 10.46
N LYS A 167 19.78 -14.40 11.49
CA LYS A 167 20.78 -15.05 12.36
C LYS A 167 20.24 -16.25 13.15
N ASN A 168 18.94 -16.30 13.42
CA ASN A 168 18.32 -17.40 14.18
C ASN A 168 17.74 -18.49 13.27
N TRP A 169 17.62 -18.18 11.99
CA TRP A 169 17.05 -19.08 10.99
C TRP A 169 18.12 -19.81 10.18
N LEU A 170 19.16 -19.07 9.76
CA LEU A 170 20.25 -19.63 8.98
C LEU A 170 21.27 -20.33 9.86
N THR A 171 21.79 -21.44 9.38
CA THR A 171 22.89 -22.17 10.02
C THR A 171 24.22 -21.41 9.86
N LYS A 172 25.22 -21.78 10.69
CA LYS A 172 26.59 -21.22 10.52
C LYS A 172 27.18 -21.52 9.14
N HIS A 173 26.85 -22.67 8.56
CA HIS A 173 27.29 -23.04 7.21
C HIS A 173 26.68 -22.11 6.17
N GLU A 174 25.36 -21.88 6.21
CA GLU A 174 24.67 -20.96 5.30
C GLU A 174 25.19 -19.53 5.41
N LEU A 175 25.48 -19.06 6.64
CA LEU A 175 26.08 -17.73 6.85
C LEU A 175 27.51 -17.64 6.29
N ASN A 176 28.32 -18.69 6.41
CA ASN A 176 29.66 -18.71 5.81
C ASN A 176 29.61 -18.74 4.27
N GLU A 177 28.69 -19.51 3.70
CA GLU A 177 28.43 -19.53 2.26
C GLU A 177 27.94 -18.14 1.75
N PHE A 178 27.18 -17.43 2.56
CA PHE A 178 26.76 -16.06 2.26
C PHE A 178 27.98 -15.15 2.04
N GLU A 179 28.95 -15.16 2.96
CA GLU A 179 30.13 -14.29 2.84
C GLU A 179 30.99 -14.63 1.60
N LYS A 180 31.09 -15.92 1.24
CA LYS A 180 31.79 -16.35 0.02
C LYS A 180 31.06 -15.90 -1.24
N ASN A 181 29.74 -16.12 -1.29
CA ASN A 181 28.92 -15.79 -2.45
C ASN A 181 28.76 -14.28 -2.68
N LYS A 182 28.94 -13.49 -1.63
CA LYS A 182 28.90 -12.04 -1.66
C LYS A 182 29.86 -11.45 -2.72
N ILE A 183 31.11 -11.89 -2.72
CA ILE A 183 32.14 -11.42 -3.67
C ILE A 183 31.77 -11.84 -5.11
N ILE A 184 31.34 -13.08 -5.30
CA ILE A 184 30.94 -13.60 -6.61
C ILE A 184 29.74 -12.82 -7.17
N PHE A 185 28.77 -12.53 -6.32
CA PHE A 185 27.56 -11.79 -6.69
C PHE A 185 27.86 -10.35 -7.07
N LEU A 186 28.69 -9.65 -6.29
CA LEU A 186 29.18 -8.31 -6.63
C LEU A 186 29.90 -8.26 -7.97
N THR A 187 30.74 -9.24 -8.24
CA THR A 187 31.46 -9.33 -9.51
C THR A 187 30.47 -9.50 -10.67
N LYS A 188 29.45 -10.35 -10.53
CA LYS A 188 28.41 -10.53 -11.54
C LYS A 188 27.58 -9.26 -11.76
N ILE A 189 27.16 -8.58 -10.70
CA ILE A 189 26.44 -7.31 -10.79
C ILE A 189 27.28 -6.27 -11.54
N ASN A 190 28.53 -6.10 -11.14
CA ASN A 190 29.43 -5.15 -11.80
C ASN A 190 29.63 -5.45 -13.30
N ASN A 191 29.69 -6.72 -13.67
CA ASN A 191 29.78 -7.12 -15.09
C ASN A 191 28.48 -6.80 -15.86
N ILE A 192 27.30 -7.02 -15.26
CA ILE A 192 26.01 -6.67 -15.87
C ILE A 192 25.92 -5.16 -16.08
N ILE A 193 26.30 -4.38 -15.06
CA ILE A 193 26.25 -2.91 -15.11
C ILE A 193 27.22 -2.33 -16.12
N LYS A 194 28.41 -2.94 -16.26
CA LYS A 194 29.39 -2.53 -17.26
C LYS A 194 28.95 -2.81 -18.70
N ASN A 195 27.96 -3.66 -18.90
CA ASN A 195 27.41 -3.96 -20.21
C ASN A 195 26.54 -2.79 -20.69
N LYS A 196 27.19 -1.85 -21.39
CA LYS A 196 26.55 -0.61 -21.87
C LYS A 196 25.38 -0.83 -22.82
N ILE A 197 25.30 -2.00 -23.46
CA ILE A 197 24.25 -2.31 -24.46
C ILE A 197 22.85 -2.26 -23.85
N ILE A 198 22.71 -2.63 -22.57
CA ILE A 198 21.41 -2.65 -21.86
C ILE A 198 20.80 -1.25 -21.75
N PHE A 199 21.64 -0.20 -21.73
CA PHE A 199 21.24 1.16 -21.44
C PHE A 199 21.27 2.11 -22.64
N LEU A 200 21.69 1.65 -23.82
CA LEU A 200 21.95 2.50 -24.99
C LEU A 200 20.71 3.25 -25.53
N ASN A 201 19.51 2.84 -25.19
CA ASN A 201 18.28 3.31 -25.82
C ASN A 201 17.31 4.05 -24.88
N PHE A 202 17.74 4.44 -23.68
CA PHE A 202 16.91 5.28 -22.82
C PHE A 202 17.01 6.74 -23.25
N LYS A 203 16.12 7.11 -24.15
CA LYS A 203 15.96 8.48 -24.64
C LYS A 203 14.53 8.93 -24.43
N TYR A 204 14.36 10.21 -24.19
CA TYR A 204 13.09 10.91 -24.32
C TYR A 204 13.33 12.02 -25.35
N GLU A 205 12.65 11.96 -26.48
CA GLU A 205 12.95 12.76 -27.67
C GLU A 205 14.47 12.72 -27.99
N GLU A 206 15.16 13.86 -27.99
CA GLU A 206 16.60 13.93 -28.24
C GLU A 206 17.45 13.82 -26.96
N ILE A 207 16.83 13.84 -25.78
CA ILE A 207 17.55 13.80 -24.50
C ILE A 207 17.89 12.35 -24.12
N ASN A 208 19.18 12.03 -24.15
CA ASN A 208 19.68 10.72 -23.74
C ASN A 208 20.04 10.70 -22.26
N PHE A 209 19.25 10.01 -21.44
CA PHE A 209 19.50 9.84 -20.00
C PHE A 209 19.97 8.43 -19.60
N SER A 210 20.42 7.63 -20.56
CA SER A 210 20.93 6.26 -20.35
C SER A 210 22.03 6.19 -19.30
N TYR A 211 22.98 7.13 -19.37
CA TYR A 211 24.10 7.18 -18.42
C TYR A 211 23.65 7.47 -16.99
N PHE A 212 22.73 8.39 -16.83
CA PHE A 212 22.16 8.74 -15.54
C PHE A 212 21.41 7.53 -14.93
N LEU A 213 20.59 6.86 -15.74
CA LEU A 213 19.86 5.66 -15.32
C LEU A 213 20.80 4.50 -14.94
N GLN A 214 21.87 4.31 -15.72
CA GLN A 214 22.90 3.31 -15.43
C GLN A 214 23.58 3.57 -14.08
N ASN A 215 23.97 4.81 -13.80
CA ASN A 215 24.56 5.19 -12.53
C ASN A 215 23.62 4.98 -11.36
N LYS A 216 22.32 5.32 -11.54
CA LYS A 216 21.29 5.13 -10.52
C LYS A 216 21.06 3.66 -10.19
N LEU A 217 20.91 2.82 -11.21
CA LEU A 217 20.78 1.36 -11.04
C LEU A 217 22.00 0.73 -10.40
N ASN A 218 23.20 1.18 -10.78
CA ASN A 218 24.44 0.73 -10.18
C ASN A 218 24.48 1.02 -8.67
N GLN A 219 24.16 2.25 -8.28
CA GLN A 219 24.08 2.64 -6.87
C GLN A 219 23.07 1.78 -6.10
N LEU A 220 21.84 1.62 -6.63
CA LEU A 220 20.80 0.82 -5.99
C LEU A 220 21.22 -0.64 -5.81
N LEU A 221 21.77 -1.26 -6.84
CA LEU A 221 22.18 -2.67 -6.80
C LEU A 221 23.35 -2.89 -5.83
N ILE A 222 24.37 -2.00 -5.83
CA ILE A 222 25.49 -2.09 -4.89
C ILE A 222 25.03 -1.85 -3.44
N GLN A 223 24.07 -0.98 -3.23
CA GLN A 223 23.58 -0.69 -1.88
C GLN A 223 22.71 -1.81 -1.30
N ARG A 224 22.03 -2.58 -2.15
CA ARG A 224 21.03 -3.57 -1.74
C ARG A 224 21.43 -5.03 -1.93
N TYR A 225 22.56 -5.33 -2.54
CA TYR A 225 22.92 -6.72 -2.85
C TYR A 225 23.01 -7.62 -1.61
N ASP A 226 23.50 -7.10 -0.47
CA ASP A 226 23.54 -7.86 0.80
C ASP A 226 22.15 -8.28 1.26
N GLU A 227 21.16 -7.41 1.04
CA GLU A 227 19.76 -7.66 1.40
C GLU A 227 19.19 -8.77 0.52
N TYR A 228 19.35 -8.65 -0.78
CA TYR A 228 18.87 -9.67 -1.73
C TYR A 228 19.50 -11.05 -1.50
N LEU A 229 20.79 -11.09 -1.21
CA LEU A 229 21.46 -12.36 -0.90
C LEU A 229 20.89 -13.03 0.35
N ILE A 230 20.68 -12.27 1.43
CA ILE A 230 20.06 -12.80 2.65
C ILE A 230 18.64 -13.30 2.38
N GLU A 231 17.86 -12.57 1.59
CA GLU A 231 16.50 -12.96 1.21
C GLU A 231 16.48 -14.26 0.39
N ILE A 232 17.40 -14.38 -0.56
CA ILE A 232 17.57 -15.62 -1.36
C ILE A 232 17.90 -16.80 -0.45
N LEU A 233 18.88 -16.66 0.43
CA LEU A 233 19.27 -17.73 1.35
C LEU A 233 18.13 -18.15 2.29
N ILE A 234 17.37 -17.18 2.80
CA ILE A 234 16.21 -17.48 3.64
C ILE A 234 15.15 -18.22 2.85
N ALA A 235 14.85 -17.78 1.61
CA ALA A 235 13.87 -18.44 0.78
C ALA A 235 14.30 -19.87 0.41
N GLU A 236 15.58 -20.10 0.09
CA GLU A 236 16.14 -21.42 -0.17
C GLU A 236 16.11 -22.32 1.08
N SER A 237 16.50 -21.76 2.23
CA SER A 237 16.46 -22.48 3.50
C SER A 237 15.03 -22.91 3.86
N ILE A 238 14.04 -22.05 3.63
CA ILE A 238 12.63 -22.39 3.85
C ILE A 238 12.20 -23.52 2.91
N GLN A 239 12.53 -23.43 1.61
CA GLN A 239 12.17 -24.45 0.63
C GLN A 239 12.82 -25.83 0.87
N SER A 240 13.90 -25.89 1.65
CA SER A 240 14.55 -27.13 2.08
C SER A 240 13.94 -27.76 3.33
N ARG A 241 13.07 -27.06 4.06
CA ARG A 241 12.52 -27.49 5.35
C ARG A 241 11.29 -28.37 5.18
N HIS A 242 11.24 -29.47 5.91
CA HIS A 242 10.09 -30.39 5.92
C HIS A 242 8.99 -29.97 6.91
N ASP A 243 9.29 -29.08 7.83
CA ASP A 243 8.36 -28.61 8.87
C ASP A 243 7.53 -27.38 8.44
N VAL A 244 7.81 -26.80 7.27
CA VAL A 244 7.02 -25.71 6.70
C VAL A 244 5.94 -26.28 5.75
N LYS A 245 4.68 -25.96 6.03
CA LYS A 245 3.52 -26.45 5.26
C LYS A 245 3.24 -25.58 4.02
N SER A 246 3.27 -24.27 4.17
CA SER A 246 3.00 -23.31 3.10
C SER A 246 3.55 -21.92 3.43
N ILE A 247 3.64 -21.09 2.41
CA ILE A 247 3.99 -19.67 2.50
C ILE A 247 2.76 -18.88 2.05
N LEU A 248 2.31 -17.92 2.86
CA LEU A 248 1.27 -16.96 2.50
C LEU A 248 1.92 -15.66 2.05
N ALA A 249 1.49 -15.10 0.94
CA ALA A 249 1.92 -13.81 0.42
C ALA A 249 0.71 -12.94 0.06
N LEU A 250 0.85 -11.63 0.18
CA LEU A 250 -0.20 -10.65 -0.16
C LEU A 250 -0.03 -10.07 -1.57
N ASN A 251 1.15 -10.20 -2.15
CA ASN A 251 1.49 -9.86 -3.52
C ASN A 251 2.70 -10.68 -3.96
N LEU A 252 3.03 -10.69 -5.24
CA LEU A 252 4.22 -11.32 -5.80
C LEU A 252 5.11 -10.35 -6.58
N SER A 253 4.71 -9.08 -6.72
CA SER A 253 5.48 -8.02 -7.37
C SER A 253 6.45 -7.33 -6.42
N GLY A 254 6.19 -7.41 -5.12
CA GLY A 254 7.08 -6.88 -4.11
C GLY A 254 8.48 -7.49 -4.18
N GLU A 255 9.47 -6.70 -3.78
CA GLU A 255 10.88 -7.04 -3.88
C GLU A 255 11.18 -8.42 -3.24
N ASN A 256 10.72 -8.60 -2.02
CA ASN A 256 10.94 -9.83 -1.23
C ASN A 256 10.08 -10.99 -1.72
N GLU A 257 8.81 -10.74 -1.95
CA GLU A 257 7.85 -11.74 -2.41
C GLU A 257 8.27 -12.33 -3.77
N LYS A 258 8.86 -11.49 -4.63
CA LYS A 258 9.39 -11.93 -5.93
C LYS A 258 10.57 -12.89 -5.80
N VAL A 259 11.46 -12.67 -4.82
CA VAL A 259 12.54 -13.62 -4.51
C VAL A 259 11.94 -14.98 -4.13
N PHE A 260 10.98 -15.00 -3.20
CA PHE A 260 10.33 -16.23 -2.78
C PHE A 260 9.61 -16.94 -3.94
N SER A 261 8.88 -16.22 -4.79
CA SER A 261 8.16 -16.79 -5.91
C SER A 261 9.09 -17.41 -6.97
N LYS A 262 10.30 -16.84 -7.17
CA LYS A 262 11.30 -17.37 -8.10
C LYS A 262 12.00 -18.63 -7.58
N ILE A 263 12.17 -18.72 -6.26
CA ILE A 263 12.85 -19.86 -5.59
C ILE A 263 11.86 -20.98 -5.23
N GLU A 264 10.56 -20.77 -5.42
CA GLU A 264 9.52 -21.74 -5.11
C GLU A 264 9.77 -23.12 -5.77
N LYS A 265 9.89 -24.19 -4.97
CA LYS A 265 10.15 -25.56 -5.39
C LYS A 265 9.14 -26.55 -4.81
N LYS A 266 9.25 -26.84 -3.50
CA LYS A 266 8.48 -27.86 -2.78
C LYS A 266 7.36 -27.28 -1.93
N ILE A 267 7.60 -26.14 -1.28
CA ILE A 267 6.66 -25.51 -0.38
C ILE A 267 5.85 -24.50 -1.19
N PRO A 268 4.52 -24.67 -1.27
CA PRO A 268 3.68 -23.82 -2.10
C PRO A 268 3.57 -22.42 -1.54
N ILE A 269 3.60 -21.42 -2.43
CA ILE A 269 3.24 -20.05 -2.13
C ILE A 269 1.80 -19.84 -2.52
N LEU A 270 0.99 -19.45 -1.55
CA LEU A 270 -0.43 -19.14 -1.71
C LEU A 270 -0.61 -17.63 -1.73
N LEU A 271 -1.11 -17.09 -2.82
CA LEU A 271 -1.36 -15.66 -2.95
C LEU A 271 -2.73 -15.32 -2.40
N LEU A 272 -2.75 -14.47 -1.38
CA LEU A 272 -3.97 -13.96 -0.75
C LEU A 272 -4.29 -12.57 -1.30
N GLN A 273 -5.49 -12.39 -1.85
CA GLN A 273 -5.95 -11.05 -2.25
C GLN A 273 -5.84 -10.09 -1.05
N HIS A 274 -5.15 -8.96 -1.23
CA HIS A 274 -4.84 -8.05 -0.11
C HIS A 274 -5.62 -6.74 -0.13
N GLY A 275 -6.17 -6.35 -1.29
CA GLY A 275 -6.83 -5.07 -1.48
C GLY A 275 -8.22 -5.16 -2.09
N PHE A 276 -8.94 -4.06 -1.99
CA PHE A 276 -10.18 -3.83 -2.69
C PHE A 276 -9.87 -3.58 -4.16
N SER A 277 -10.38 -4.40 -5.04
CA SER A 277 -10.16 -4.31 -6.48
C SER A 277 -11.46 -4.05 -7.19
N ASN A 278 -11.43 -3.10 -8.08
CA ASN A 278 -12.50 -2.82 -9.01
C ASN A 278 -12.11 -3.37 -10.38
N TYR A 279 -12.99 -4.16 -10.95
CA TYR A 279 -12.74 -4.82 -12.22
C TYR A 279 -13.54 -4.16 -13.30
N THR A 280 -12.83 -3.57 -14.25
CA THR A 280 -13.38 -3.28 -15.57
C THR A 280 -12.35 -3.72 -16.60
N ASN A 281 -12.80 -4.09 -17.79
CA ASN A 281 -11.89 -4.46 -18.87
C ASN A 281 -10.89 -3.34 -19.22
N SER A 282 -11.21 -2.10 -18.86
CA SER A 282 -10.40 -0.91 -19.10
C SER A 282 -9.31 -0.67 -18.05
N ILE A 283 -9.42 -1.23 -16.83
CA ILE A 283 -8.49 -1.01 -15.71
C ILE A 283 -7.53 -2.19 -15.52
N SER A 284 -7.53 -3.18 -16.39
CA SER A 284 -6.61 -4.33 -16.27
C SER A 284 -5.13 -3.93 -16.13
N TYR A 285 -4.79 -2.71 -16.51
CA TYR A 285 -3.42 -2.19 -16.48
C TYR A 285 -2.94 -1.77 -15.08
N PHE A 286 -3.84 -1.36 -14.16
CA PHE A 286 -3.53 -0.93 -12.80
C PHE A 286 -4.08 -1.89 -11.73
N ASP A 287 -4.37 -3.11 -12.15
CA ASP A 287 -4.99 -4.09 -11.29
C ASP A 287 -4.00 -4.60 -10.25
N ILE A 288 -4.33 -4.47 -8.98
CA ILE A 288 -3.59 -5.11 -7.87
C ILE A 288 -3.54 -6.65 -8.01
N LEU A 289 -4.31 -7.21 -8.93
CA LEU A 289 -4.32 -8.62 -9.28
C LEU A 289 -3.40 -8.96 -10.48
N GLU A 290 -2.61 -7.99 -10.97
CA GLU A 290 -1.65 -8.23 -12.06
C GLU A 290 -0.69 -9.38 -11.70
N ASP A 291 -0.36 -9.53 -10.43
CA ASP A 291 0.48 -10.59 -9.93
C ASP A 291 -0.14 -11.99 -9.98
N PHE A 292 -1.45 -12.09 -10.18
CA PHE A 292 -2.14 -13.37 -10.14
C PHE A 292 -1.78 -14.27 -11.32
N ASP A 293 -1.34 -13.69 -12.43
CA ASP A 293 -0.79 -14.44 -13.57
C ASP A 293 0.55 -15.13 -13.22
N LEU A 294 1.25 -14.63 -12.21
CA LEU A 294 2.54 -15.17 -11.77
C LEU A 294 2.43 -16.33 -10.79
N VAL A 295 1.22 -16.64 -10.32
CA VAL A 295 0.98 -17.66 -9.29
C VAL A 295 1.08 -19.05 -9.87
N LYS A 296 1.97 -19.86 -9.30
CA LYS A 296 2.13 -21.27 -9.69
C LYS A 296 1.08 -22.17 -9.04
N ASN A 297 0.75 -21.92 -7.79
CA ASN A 297 -0.14 -22.76 -6.98
C ASN A 297 -1.56 -22.17 -6.87
N GLN A 298 -1.98 -21.76 -5.68
CA GLN A 298 -3.34 -21.33 -5.41
C GLN A 298 -3.46 -19.83 -5.20
N ILE A 299 -4.52 -19.28 -5.75
CA ILE A 299 -4.97 -17.90 -5.57
C ILE A 299 -6.17 -17.91 -4.62
N LEU A 300 -6.09 -17.14 -3.56
CA LEU A 300 -7.08 -17.09 -2.50
C LEU A 300 -7.80 -15.75 -2.57
N VAL A 301 -9.03 -15.76 -3.09
CA VAL A 301 -9.80 -14.53 -3.35
C VAL A 301 -10.92 -14.34 -2.32
N TRP A 302 -11.38 -13.10 -2.20
CA TRP A 302 -12.39 -12.76 -1.20
C TRP A 302 -13.77 -13.26 -1.55
N GLY A 303 -14.15 -13.26 -2.83
CA GLY A 303 -15.50 -13.63 -3.25
C GLY A 303 -15.62 -14.02 -4.71
N ASN A 304 -16.85 -14.28 -5.13
CA ASN A 304 -17.13 -14.78 -6.47
C ASN A 304 -16.87 -13.73 -7.55
N ILE A 305 -17.15 -12.44 -7.30
CA ILE A 305 -16.90 -11.37 -8.28
C ILE A 305 -15.44 -11.41 -8.74
N VAL A 306 -14.49 -11.53 -7.79
CA VAL A 306 -13.06 -11.62 -8.09
C VAL A 306 -12.73 -12.91 -8.81
N LYS A 307 -13.27 -14.04 -8.36
CA LYS A 307 -13.09 -15.34 -9.02
C LYS A 307 -13.56 -15.30 -10.47
N ASP A 308 -14.77 -14.80 -10.70
CA ASP A 308 -15.37 -14.74 -12.03
C ASP A 308 -14.56 -13.85 -12.98
N TYR A 309 -14.06 -12.72 -12.49
CA TYR A 309 -13.15 -11.86 -13.25
C TYR A 309 -11.86 -12.60 -13.65
N LEU A 310 -11.20 -13.25 -12.71
CA LEU A 310 -9.95 -13.96 -12.98
C LEU A 310 -10.14 -15.11 -13.97
N VAL A 311 -11.26 -15.83 -13.88
CA VAL A 311 -11.58 -16.93 -14.82
C VAL A 311 -11.99 -16.38 -16.19
N ASN A 312 -12.94 -15.44 -16.22
CA ASN A 312 -13.59 -15.04 -17.46
C ASN A 312 -12.77 -14.00 -18.24
N VAL A 313 -12.08 -13.09 -17.56
CA VAL A 313 -11.32 -11.99 -18.17
C VAL A 313 -9.83 -12.32 -18.24
N LYS A 314 -9.21 -12.68 -17.12
CA LYS A 314 -7.78 -13.02 -17.06
C LYS A 314 -7.47 -14.43 -17.55
N LYS A 315 -8.49 -15.27 -17.80
CA LYS A 315 -8.34 -16.65 -18.30
C LYS A 315 -7.49 -17.57 -17.40
N ILE A 316 -7.47 -17.30 -16.11
CA ILE A 316 -6.79 -18.13 -15.12
C ILE A 316 -7.63 -19.39 -14.88
N ASP A 317 -6.97 -20.54 -14.79
CA ASP A 317 -7.62 -21.81 -14.50
C ASP A 317 -8.40 -21.75 -13.17
N SER A 318 -9.70 -22.05 -13.25
CA SER A 318 -10.62 -22.04 -12.10
C SER A 318 -10.18 -22.97 -10.96
N SER A 319 -9.43 -24.04 -11.25
CA SER A 319 -8.88 -24.96 -10.24
C SER A 319 -7.84 -24.31 -9.34
N LYS A 320 -7.16 -23.28 -9.82
CA LYS A 320 -6.19 -22.50 -9.06
C LYS A 320 -6.83 -21.45 -8.15
N ILE A 321 -8.13 -21.13 -8.31
CA ILE A 321 -8.77 -20.01 -7.63
C ILE A 321 -9.74 -20.52 -6.56
N LEU A 322 -9.41 -20.27 -5.30
CA LEU A 322 -10.22 -20.66 -4.14
C LEU A 322 -10.82 -19.43 -3.47
N VAL A 323 -12.11 -19.49 -3.17
CA VAL A 323 -12.80 -18.43 -2.43
C VAL A 323 -12.64 -18.67 -0.93
N THR A 324 -11.96 -17.76 -0.25
CA THR A 324 -11.65 -17.87 1.18
C THR A 324 -12.26 -16.78 2.04
N GLY A 325 -12.72 -15.69 1.42
CA GLY A 325 -12.99 -14.46 2.14
C GLY A 325 -11.71 -13.70 2.47
N SER A 326 -11.82 -12.66 3.29
CA SER A 326 -10.71 -11.82 3.67
C SER A 326 -10.39 -11.94 5.16
N PRO A 327 -9.29 -12.60 5.55
CA PRO A 327 -8.85 -12.66 6.94
C PRO A 327 -8.61 -11.29 7.59
N LYS A 328 -8.31 -10.27 6.77
CA LYS A 328 -8.16 -8.89 7.21
C LYS A 328 -9.40 -8.35 7.91
N TYR A 329 -10.58 -8.81 7.49
CA TYR A 329 -11.86 -8.27 7.94
C TYR A 329 -12.64 -9.17 8.90
N ASP A 330 -12.07 -10.26 9.38
CA ASP A 330 -12.72 -11.17 10.35
C ASP A 330 -13.12 -10.51 11.69
N PHE A 331 -12.62 -9.34 11.98
CA PHE A 331 -12.97 -8.59 13.19
C PHE A 331 -13.88 -7.37 12.93
N TYR A 332 -14.39 -7.22 11.71
CA TYR A 332 -15.28 -6.11 11.32
C TYR A 332 -16.75 -6.42 11.66
N ASN A 333 -17.02 -6.82 12.90
CA ASN A 333 -18.39 -6.97 13.37
C ASN A 333 -19.01 -5.59 13.60
N SER A 334 -20.19 -5.36 13.02
CA SER A 334 -20.93 -4.12 13.22
C SER A 334 -21.35 -3.97 14.69
N LYS A 335 -20.70 -3.06 15.41
CA LYS A 335 -21.20 -2.59 16.69
C LYS A 335 -22.24 -1.50 16.42
N ILE A 336 -23.40 -1.61 17.03
CA ILE A 336 -24.41 -0.56 16.95
C ILE A 336 -23.89 0.63 17.75
N LYS A 337 -23.80 1.78 17.10
CA LYS A 337 -23.49 3.04 17.77
C LYS A 337 -24.56 3.33 18.83
N LYS A 338 -24.15 3.77 20.00
CA LYS A 338 -25.08 4.36 20.97
C LYS A 338 -25.73 5.59 20.34
N ASN A 339 -27.05 5.64 20.38
CA ASN A 339 -27.82 6.77 19.86
C ASN A 339 -27.41 8.05 20.57
N THR A 340 -26.65 8.91 19.89
CA THR A 340 -26.24 10.24 20.38
C THR A 340 -27.14 11.26 19.70
N GLN A 341 -27.48 12.34 20.39
CA GLN A 341 -28.27 13.43 19.81
C GLN A 341 -27.60 14.12 18.61
N LYS A 342 -26.27 13.96 18.48
CA LYS A 342 -25.48 14.55 17.38
C LYS A 342 -25.28 13.57 16.25
N LYS A 343 -25.47 14.02 15.02
CA LYS A 343 -25.16 13.32 13.78
C LYS A 343 -23.69 13.51 13.43
N THR A 344 -22.97 12.42 13.18
CA THR A 344 -21.53 12.46 12.88
C THR A 344 -21.26 12.03 11.45
N ILE A 345 -20.61 12.88 10.67
CA ILE A 345 -20.13 12.61 9.31
C ILE A 345 -18.64 12.34 9.37
N LEU A 346 -18.22 11.18 8.88
CA LEU A 346 -16.81 10.86 8.66
C LEU A 346 -16.44 11.14 7.20
N VAL A 347 -15.56 12.09 6.99
CA VAL A 347 -15.02 12.43 5.64
C VAL A 347 -13.63 11.85 5.51
N THR A 348 -13.43 10.95 4.54
CA THR A 348 -12.12 10.38 4.24
C THR A 348 -11.51 11.03 3.02
N LEU A 349 -10.23 11.34 3.12
CA LEU A 349 -9.47 12.10 2.16
C LEU A 349 -8.32 11.26 1.62
N ARG A 350 -8.06 11.38 0.31
CA ARG A 350 -6.84 10.85 -0.32
C ARG A 350 -5.94 11.99 -0.76
N PRO A 351 -4.62 11.81 -0.77
CA PRO A 351 -3.72 12.79 -1.37
C PRO A 351 -4.01 12.90 -2.87
N ILE A 352 -3.90 14.10 -3.40
CA ILE A 352 -3.85 14.29 -4.86
C ILE A 352 -2.47 13.77 -5.28
N ILE A 353 -2.44 12.68 -6.05
CA ILE A 353 -1.20 12.07 -6.51
C ILE A 353 -0.89 12.63 -7.90
N ASN A 354 0.24 13.31 -8.00
CA ASN A 354 0.66 13.96 -9.26
C ASN A 354 1.14 12.97 -10.34
N HIS A 355 1.40 11.69 -9.95
CA HIS A 355 2.10 10.73 -10.81
C HIS A 355 1.27 10.15 -11.95
N MET A 356 -0.05 10.10 -11.81
CA MET A 356 -0.89 9.39 -12.78
C MET A 356 -1.46 10.30 -13.88
N ASP A 357 -1.65 11.57 -13.59
CA ASP A 357 -2.37 12.50 -14.48
C ASP A 357 -1.66 13.84 -14.74
N GLY A 358 -0.42 14.00 -14.26
CA GLY A 358 0.28 15.29 -14.27
C GLY A 358 -0.23 16.25 -13.20
N LEU A 359 0.36 17.43 -13.15
CA LEU A 359 0.00 18.49 -12.20
C LEU A 359 -1.31 19.12 -12.66
N ARG A 360 -2.44 18.69 -12.06
CA ARG A 360 -3.74 19.30 -12.33
C ARG A 360 -4.10 20.30 -11.23
N ILE A 361 -3.77 21.55 -11.44
CA ILE A 361 -4.14 22.66 -10.54
C ILE A 361 -5.65 22.65 -10.27
N GLU A 362 -6.45 22.38 -11.29
CA GLU A 362 -7.90 22.27 -11.20
C GLU A 362 -8.40 21.25 -10.17
N LEU A 363 -7.65 20.15 -9.94
CA LEU A 363 -8.03 19.18 -8.90
C LEU A 363 -7.88 19.75 -7.49
N PHE A 364 -6.88 20.59 -7.27
CA PHE A 364 -6.69 21.26 -5.98
C PHE A 364 -7.83 22.25 -5.73
N ASP A 365 -8.27 22.97 -6.73
CA ASP A 365 -9.37 23.92 -6.62
C ASP A 365 -10.69 23.19 -6.35
N ARG A 366 -11.00 22.12 -7.10
CA ARG A 366 -12.18 21.27 -6.87
C ARG A 366 -12.17 20.63 -5.49
N TYR A 367 -11.00 20.16 -5.06
CA TYR A 367 -10.80 19.58 -3.73
C TYR A 367 -11.10 20.62 -2.64
N ASN A 368 -10.52 21.82 -2.75
CA ASN A 368 -10.70 22.89 -1.79
C ASN A 368 -12.16 23.39 -1.75
N GLU A 369 -12.82 23.50 -2.90
CA GLU A 369 -14.24 23.86 -2.98
C GLU A 369 -15.14 22.81 -2.33
N THR A 370 -14.91 21.52 -2.64
CA THR A 370 -15.63 20.41 -2.02
C THR A 370 -15.49 20.44 -0.51
N PHE A 371 -14.28 20.70 -0.03
CA PHE A 371 -13.97 20.80 1.38
C PHE A 371 -14.73 21.95 2.06
N LYS A 372 -14.74 23.13 1.45
CA LYS A 372 -15.49 24.31 1.94
C LYS A 372 -16.98 24.03 2.00
N LYS A 373 -17.57 23.40 0.98
CA LYS A 373 -19.00 23.03 0.95
C LYS A 373 -19.35 22.07 2.09
N ILE A 374 -18.49 21.09 2.38
CA ILE A 374 -18.70 20.14 3.49
C ILE A 374 -18.60 20.88 4.85
N ILE A 375 -17.60 21.71 5.05
CA ILE A 375 -17.44 22.50 6.29
C ILE A 375 -18.67 23.38 6.55
N GLN A 376 -19.25 23.96 5.51
CA GLN A 376 -20.43 24.82 5.63
C GLN A 376 -21.65 24.09 6.21
N ILE A 377 -21.77 22.77 6.02
CA ILE A 377 -22.86 21.96 6.57
C ILE A 377 -22.87 22.03 8.12
N SER A 378 -21.70 21.89 8.75
CA SER A 378 -21.61 21.94 10.23
C SER A 378 -21.79 23.35 10.80
N LYS A 379 -21.55 24.38 9.97
CA LYS A 379 -21.83 25.78 10.35
C LYS A 379 -23.33 26.06 10.34
N ASN A 380 -24.04 25.50 9.35
CA ASN A 380 -25.47 25.70 9.16
C ASN A 380 -26.32 24.84 10.09
N ASP A 381 -25.85 23.66 10.50
CA ASP A 381 -26.56 22.76 11.43
C ASP A 381 -25.68 22.43 12.65
N PRO A 382 -25.99 23.01 13.83
CA PRO A 382 -25.25 22.75 15.05
C PRO A 382 -25.28 21.31 15.56
N GLN A 383 -26.19 20.46 15.08
CA GLN A 383 -26.29 19.07 15.49
C GLN A 383 -25.38 18.15 14.67
N ILE A 384 -24.73 18.67 13.61
CA ILE A 384 -23.81 17.92 12.76
C ILE A 384 -22.37 18.15 13.19
N GLU A 385 -21.69 17.05 13.54
CA GLU A 385 -20.24 16.98 13.78
C GLU A 385 -19.56 16.39 12.56
N ILE A 386 -18.44 16.98 12.11
CA ILE A 386 -17.65 16.49 11.00
C ILE A 386 -16.29 16.00 11.50
N ILE A 387 -15.91 14.81 11.08
CA ILE A 387 -14.60 14.21 11.32
C ILE A 387 -13.89 14.06 9.99
N PHE A 388 -12.77 14.75 9.82
CA PHE A 388 -11.89 14.54 8.67
C PHE A 388 -10.80 13.53 9.00
N LYS A 389 -10.66 12.51 8.14
CA LYS A 389 -9.62 11.49 8.24
C LYS A 389 -8.72 11.56 7.02
N LEU A 390 -7.49 12.02 7.24
CA LEU A 390 -6.46 12.04 6.21
C LEU A 390 -5.94 10.63 5.92
N HIS A 391 -5.46 10.46 4.70
CA HIS A 391 -4.67 9.28 4.37
C HIS A 391 -3.35 9.28 5.16
N PRO A 392 -2.87 8.14 5.68
CA PRO A 392 -1.63 8.09 6.47
C PRO A 392 -0.40 8.65 5.77
N GLN A 393 -0.34 8.55 4.44
CA GLN A 393 0.75 9.05 3.61
C GLN A 393 0.56 10.49 3.10
N GLN A 394 -0.53 11.16 3.50
CA GLN A 394 -0.81 12.51 3.03
C GLN A 394 0.09 13.53 3.74
N ASN A 395 1.08 14.04 3.03
CA ASN A 395 2.04 15.02 3.56
C ASN A 395 1.83 16.43 3.01
N THR A 396 1.24 16.54 1.81
CA THR A 396 0.96 17.81 1.13
C THR A 396 -0.44 18.31 1.47
N SER A 397 -0.65 19.62 1.42
CA SER A 397 -1.94 20.29 1.68
C SER A 397 -2.50 20.16 3.12
N ASN A 398 -1.82 19.47 4.05
CA ASN A 398 -2.28 19.29 5.42
C ASN A 398 -2.46 20.64 6.15
N ASP A 399 -1.55 21.58 5.92
CA ASP A 399 -1.60 22.89 6.60
C ASP A 399 -2.75 23.74 6.07
N ILE A 400 -3.05 23.67 4.76
CA ILE A 400 -4.21 24.34 4.17
C ILE A 400 -5.50 23.80 4.79
N ILE A 401 -5.62 22.47 4.87
CA ILE A 401 -6.79 21.80 5.45
C ILE A 401 -6.90 22.12 6.94
N LYS A 402 -5.80 22.05 7.69
CA LYS A 402 -5.76 22.39 9.11
C LYS A 402 -6.20 23.84 9.35
N ASN A 403 -5.69 24.79 8.57
CA ASN A 403 -6.04 26.21 8.70
C ASN A 403 -7.52 26.47 8.40
N MET A 404 -8.15 25.73 7.48
CA MET A 404 -9.58 25.82 7.22
C MET A 404 -10.44 25.29 8.39
N VAL A 405 -9.90 24.36 9.17
CA VAL A 405 -10.61 23.66 10.24
C VAL A 405 -10.46 24.33 11.60
N THR A 406 -9.33 24.99 11.87
CA THR A 406 -8.98 25.57 13.20
C THR A 406 -9.98 26.60 13.74
N THR A 407 -10.90 27.06 12.93
CA THR A 407 -11.91 28.06 13.32
C THR A 407 -13.24 27.46 13.81
N ASN A 408 -13.39 26.13 13.84
CA ASN A 408 -14.66 25.49 14.20
C ASN A 408 -14.46 24.27 15.11
N GLU A 409 -14.84 24.37 16.37
CA GLU A 409 -14.71 23.32 17.40
C GLU A 409 -15.49 22.02 17.10
N LYS A 410 -16.47 22.05 16.18
CA LYS A 410 -17.28 20.89 15.79
C LYS A 410 -16.61 20.04 14.72
N ILE A 411 -15.44 20.47 14.23
CA ILE A 411 -14.69 19.77 13.23
C ILE A 411 -13.47 19.13 13.90
N LYS A 412 -13.39 17.79 13.79
CA LYS A 412 -12.25 17.02 14.27
C LYS A 412 -11.40 16.57 13.10
N PHE A 413 -10.11 16.41 13.34
CA PHE A 413 -9.15 16.09 12.33
C PHE A 413 -8.19 14.99 12.79
N PHE A 414 -8.09 13.88 12.03
CA PHE A 414 -7.24 12.76 12.36
C PHE A 414 -6.44 12.29 11.14
N GLN A 415 -5.20 11.88 11.33
CA GLN A 415 -4.37 11.25 10.29
C GLN A 415 -4.05 9.79 10.60
N HIS A 416 -3.78 9.44 11.85
CA HIS A 416 -3.31 8.10 12.23
C HIS A 416 -4.31 7.30 13.08
N GLU A 417 -5.48 7.89 13.42
CA GLU A 417 -6.53 7.17 14.16
C GLU A 417 -7.08 5.99 13.33
N SER A 418 -7.50 4.93 14.01
CA SER A 418 -8.08 3.74 13.39
C SER A 418 -9.34 4.09 12.61
N ILE A 419 -9.34 3.78 11.31
CA ILE A 419 -10.50 4.00 10.44
C ILE A 419 -11.73 3.22 10.91
N LYS A 420 -11.54 1.97 11.38
CA LYS A 420 -12.62 1.15 11.94
C LYS A 420 -13.30 1.87 13.11
N LYS A 421 -12.51 2.38 14.07
CA LYS A 421 -13.02 3.10 15.24
C LYS A 421 -13.79 4.36 14.84
N LEU A 422 -13.32 5.10 13.84
CA LEU A 422 -14.00 6.28 13.32
C LEU A 422 -15.31 5.92 12.62
N LEU A 423 -15.30 4.88 11.79
CA LEU A 423 -16.50 4.36 11.13
C LEU A 423 -17.52 3.81 12.11
N GLU A 424 -17.12 3.09 13.16
CA GLU A 424 -18.04 2.61 14.20
C GLU A 424 -18.81 3.75 14.86
N ASN A 425 -18.19 4.92 14.98
CA ASN A 425 -18.72 6.10 15.67
C ASN A 425 -19.36 7.15 14.74
N CYS A 426 -19.38 6.97 13.42
CA CYS A 426 -20.07 7.88 12.52
C CYS A 426 -21.48 7.36 12.15
N ASP A 427 -22.32 8.27 11.64
CA ASP A 427 -23.64 7.94 11.09
C ASP A 427 -23.57 7.84 9.55
N LEU A 428 -22.72 8.63 8.93
CA LEU A 428 -22.55 8.72 7.49
C LEU A 428 -21.05 8.75 7.15
N HIS A 429 -20.67 8.02 6.11
CA HIS A 429 -19.33 8.08 5.52
C HIS A 429 -19.38 8.87 4.21
N VAL A 430 -18.44 9.81 4.05
CA VAL A 430 -18.21 10.56 2.81
C VAL A 430 -16.77 10.32 2.36
N ASN A 431 -16.59 9.81 1.15
CA ASN A 431 -15.28 9.67 0.53
C ASN A 431 -15.10 10.75 -0.53
N ILE A 432 -13.95 11.42 -0.55
CA ILE A 432 -13.57 12.34 -1.62
C ILE A 432 -12.60 11.61 -2.55
N ALA A 433 -13.08 11.27 -3.73
CA ALA A 433 -12.31 10.58 -4.77
C ALA A 433 -11.50 11.60 -5.57
N THR A 434 -10.17 11.47 -5.52
CA THR A 434 -9.23 12.38 -6.19
C THR A 434 -8.83 11.90 -7.58
N ASP A 435 -9.08 10.66 -7.92
CA ASP A 435 -8.76 10.05 -9.21
C ASP A 435 -9.92 9.22 -9.78
N ASN A 436 -9.81 8.85 -11.05
CA ASN A 436 -10.82 8.07 -11.75
C ASN A 436 -10.84 6.58 -11.35
N PHE A 437 -9.81 6.11 -10.63
CA PHE A 437 -9.62 4.71 -10.25
C PHE A 437 -9.95 4.46 -8.78
N ASP A 438 -10.55 5.44 -8.10
CA ASP A 438 -10.70 5.39 -6.65
C ASP A 438 -11.64 4.28 -6.20
N ALA A 439 -11.00 3.17 -5.83
CA ALA A 439 -11.58 2.12 -5.02
C ALA A 439 -11.01 2.21 -3.60
N SER A 440 -11.35 3.26 -2.89
CA SER A 440 -10.89 3.41 -1.52
C SER A 440 -11.32 2.21 -0.68
N SER A 441 -10.36 1.55 -0.02
CA SER A 441 -10.67 0.44 0.90
C SER A 441 -11.60 0.86 2.04
N VAL A 442 -11.66 2.15 2.34
CA VAL A 442 -12.56 2.70 3.36
C VAL A 442 -14.02 2.61 2.94
N ILE A 443 -14.32 2.69 1.64
CA ILE A 443 -15.68 2.44 1.12
C ILE A 443 -16.12 1.03 1.48
N LEU A 444 -15.27 0.03 1.25
CA LEU A 444 -15.54 -1.36 1.62
C LEU A 444 -15.70 -1.52 3.15
N GLU A 445 -14.86 -0.87 3.93
CA GLU A 445 -14.92 -0.91 5.39
C GLU A 445 -16.21 -0.26 5.93
N ALA A 446 -16.65 0.82 5.29
CA ALA A 446 -17.94 1.46 5.60
C ALA A 446 -19.13 0.53 5.29
N MET A 447 -19.12 -0.15 4.14
CA MET A 447 -20.12 -1.14 3.80
C MET A 447 -20.16 -2.30 4.82
N LEU A 448 -18.99 -2.82 5.25
CA LEU A 448 -18.89 -3.87 6.26
C LEU A 448 -19.51 -3.45 7.59
N LEU A 449 -19.35 -2.18 7.97
CA LEU A 449 -19.92 -1.60 9.19
C LEU A 449 -21.33 -1.03 8.99
N LYS A 450 -21.96 -1.32 7.84
CA LYS A 450 -23.33 -0.87 7.50
C LYS A 450 -23.49 0.64 7.58
N LYS A 451 -22.51 1.41 7.10
CA LYS A 451 -22.58 2.86 7.03
C LYS A 451 -23.03 3.29 5.63
N PRO A 452 -24.08 4.13 5.53
CA PRO A 452 -24.42 4.73 4.25
C PRO A 452 -23.22 5.54 3.76
N THR A 453 -22.88 5.42 2.48
CA THR A 453 -21.65 5.99 1.93
C THR A 453 -21.96 6.87 0.74
N LEU A 454 -21.41 8.08 0.75
CA LEU A 454 -21.37 9.02 -0.37
C LEU A 454 -19.95 9.08 -0.92
N ASN A 455 -19.79 8.91 -2.21
CA ASN A 455 -18.53 9.13 -2.91
C ASN A 455 -18.62 10.39 -3.78
N ILE A 456 -17.82 11.40 -3.49
CA ILE A 456 -17.75 12.67 -4.24
C ILE A 456 -16.59 12.56 -5.20
N GLN A 457 -16.86 12.62 -6.50
CA GLN A 457 -15.86 12.55 -7.56
C GLN A 457 -15.38 13.93 -7.94
N LEU A 458 -14.08 14.18 -7.80
CA LEU A 458 -13.46 15.43 -8.26
C LEU A 458 -13.21 15.44 -9.77
N GLN A 459 -13.18 14.26 -10.39
CA GLN A 459 -13.12 14.04 -11.81
C GLN A 459 -14.27 13.13 -12.23
N LYS A 460 -14.83 13.37 -13.41
CA LYS A 460 -15.87 12.52 -13.96
C LYS A 460 -15.29 11.12 -14.20
N ASN A 461 -15.82 10.14 -13.51
CA ASN A 461 -15.43 8.76 -13.70
C ASN A 461 -16.15 8.17 -14.93
N THR A 462 -15.39 7.53 -15.81
CA THR A 462 -15.90 6.82 -16.98
C THR A 462 -16.05 5.31 -16.72
N PHE A 463 -15.65 4.82 -15.55
CA PHE A 463 -15.67 3.40 -15.21
C PHE A 463 -16.92 3.04 -14.40
N GLU A 464 -17.62 2.00 -14.83
CA GLU A 464 -18.74 1.43 -14.11
C GLU A 464 -18.29 0.26 -13.23
N PHE A 465 -17.93 0.56 -11.99
CA PHE A 465 -17.56 -0.46 -11.02
C PHE A 465 -18.77 -1.26 -10.54
N GLU A 466 -18.56 -2.51 -10.16
CA GLU A 466 -19.62 -3.41 -9.70
C GLU A 466 -20.43 -2.85 -8.51
N PHE A 467 -19.76 -2.17 -7.56
CA PHE A 467 -20.45 -1.54 -6.44
C PHE A 467 -21.30 -0.31 -6.85
N ILE A 468 -21.00 0.31 -8.00
CA ILE A 468 -21.81 1.37 -8.60
C ILE A 468 -23.04 0.76 -9.26
N LYS A 469 -22.87 -0.29 -10.08
CA LYS A 469 -23.97 -1.02 -10.72
C LYS A 469 -24.97 -1.60 -9.73
N ASP A 470 -24.48 -1.96 -8.55
CA ASP A 470 -25.30 -2.50 -7.46
C ASP A 470 -25.98 -1.40 -6.60
N ASP A 471 -25.79 -0.11 -6.92
CA ASP A 471 -26.21 1.02 -6.08
C ASP A 471 -25.79 0.85 -4.61
N ALA A 472 -24.59 0.28 -4.39
CA ALA A 472 -24.09 0.00 -3.05
C ALA A 472 -23.62 1.24 -2.30
N ILE A 473 -23.32 2.32 -3.04
CA ILE A 473 -22.97 3.64 -2.52
C ILE A 473 -23.66 4.72 -3.36
N LYS A 474 -23.86 5.90 -2.79
CA LYS A 474 -24.27 7.08 -3.54
C LYS A 474 -23.06 7.76 -4.16
N ILE A 475 -23.14 8.14 -5.44
CA ILE A 475 -22.10 8.89 -6.14
C ILE A 475 -22.67 10.23 -6.60
N ILE A 476 -21.85 11.27 -6.47
CA ILE A 476 -22.09 12.60 -7.03
C ILE A 476 -20.77 13.19 -7.55
N ASN A 477 -20.88 14.16 -8.44
CA ASN A 477 -19.73 14.96 -8.87
C ASN A 477 -19.56 16.18 -7.95
N TYR A 478 -18.36 16.76 -7.95
CA TYR A 478 -18.01 17.91 -7.10
C TYR A 478 -18.81 19.18 -7.39
N ASP A 479 -19.37 19.32 -8.61
CA ASP A 479 -20.18 20.43 -9.09
C ASP A 479 -21.67 20.29 -8.73
N GLU A 480 -22.12 19.12 -8.27
CA GLU A 480 -23.47 18.90 -7.78
C GLU A 480 -23.69 19.50 -6.36
N ASP A 481 -24.93 19.51 -5.90
CA ASP A 481 -25.28 19.98 -4.54
C ASP A 481 -24.86 18.96 -3.47
N ILE A 482 -23.61 19.09 -3.04
CA ILE A 482 -22.99 18.23 -2.02
C ILE A 482 -23.77 18.29 -0.71
N SER A 483 -24.20 19.48 -0.29
CA SER A 483 -24.93 19.68 0.97
C SER A 483 -26.25 18.94 0.96
N LYS A 484 -27.03 19.07 -0.10
CA LYS A 484 -28.31 18.37 -0.27
C LYS A 484 -28.09 16.85 -0.32
N ALA A 485 -27.06 16.38 -1.04
CA ALA A 485 -26.75 14.95 -1.13
C ALA A 485 -26.42 14.35 0.24
N ILE A 486 -25.59 15.02 1.03
CA ILE A 486 -25.23 14.59 2.40
C ILE A 486 -26.46 14.60 3.31
N LEU A 487 -27.24 15.67 3.34
CA LEU A 487 -28.41 15.79 4.19
C LEU A 487 -29.50 14.76 3.84
N ASN A 488 -29.68 14.46 2.55
CA ASN A 488 -30.61 13.42 2.10
C ASN A 488 -30.24 12.04 2.64
N LEU A 489 -28.97 11.73 2.85
CA LEU A 489 -28.54 10.44 3.41
C LEU A 489 -28.79 10.30 4.92
N PHE A 490 -29.23 11.32 5.59
CA PHE A 490 -29.80 11.21 6.95
C PHE A 490 -31.29 10.79 6.95
N ASN A 491 -31.92 10.74 5.77
CA ASN A 491 -33.25 10.14 5.65
C ASN A 491 -33.15 8.61 5.82
N GLU A 492 -33.85 8.08 6.79
CA GLU A 492 -33.78 6.66 7.18
C GLU A 492 -34.14 5.71 6.02
N LYS A 493 -35.14 6.05 5.20
CA LYS A 493 -35.54 5.23 4.06
C LYS A 493 -34.44 5.14 2.99
N LEU A 494 -33.77 6.26 2.69
CA LEU A 494 -32.71 6.29 1.68
C LEU A 494 -31.45 5.58 2.20
N SER A 495 -31.07 5.83 3.43
CA SER A 495 -29.88 5.21 4.02
C SER A 495 -30.06 3.70 4.21
N SER A 496 -31.24 3.25 4.63
CA SER A 496 -31.55 1.81 4.77
C SER A 496 -31.49 1.08 3.44
N LYS A 497 -32.04 1.67 2.35
CA LYS A 497 -31.93 1.09 1.00
C LYS A 497 -30.48 0.98 0.55
N LEU A 498 -29.69 2.02 0.78
CA LEU A 498 -28.27 2.03 0.41
C LEU A 498 -27.48 0.96 1.18
N ILE A 499 -27.75 0.81 2.49
CA ILE A 499 -27.17 -0.23 3.32
C ILE A 499 -27.57 -1.63 2.82
N GLU A 500 -28.84 -1.86 2.49
CA GLU A 500 -29.30 -3.12 1.93
C GLU A 500 -28.56 -3.49 0.65
N ASN A 501 -28.46 -2.55 -0.30
CA ASN A 501 -27.73 -2.74 -1.55
C ASN A 501 -26.24 -3.04 -1.28
N SER A 502 -25.61 -2.33 -0.36
CA SER A 502 -24.22 -2.56 0.03
C SER A 502 -24.01 -3.96 0.61
N GLN A 503 -24.94 -4.46 1.44
CA GLN A 503 -24.86 -5.82 1.99
C GLN A 503 -25.07 -6.89 0.90
N LYS A 504 -25.94 -6.64 -0.07
CA LYS A 504 -26.14 -7.51 -1.24
C LYS A 504 -24.86 -7.57 -2.09
N HIS A 505 -24.23 -6.42 -2.37
CA HIS A 505 -22.93 -6.36 -3.05
C HIS A 505 -21.88 -7.17 -2.28
N LEU A 506 -21.73 -6.91 -0.98
CA LEU A 506 -20.75 -7.60 -0.15
C LEU A 506 -20.96 -9.12 -0.11
N SER A 507 -22.18 -9.61 -0.21
CA SER A 507 -22.46 -11.05 -0.21
C SER A 507 -21.86 -11.77 -1.42
N ARG A 508 -21.61 -11.06 -2.53
CA ARG A 508 -20.96 -11.56 -3.75
C ARG A 508 -19.45 -11.24 -3.75
N TYR A 509 -19.07 -10.05 -3.24
CA TYR A 509 -17.72 -9.58 -3.25
C TYR A 509 -16.84 -10.25 -2.18
N MET A 510 -17.41 -10.54 -0.99
CA MET A 510 -16.67 -11.12 0.14
C MET A 510 -17.49 -12.22 0.81
N LYS A 511 -17.02 -13.46 0.67
CA LYS A 511 -17.59 -14.63 1.35
C LYS A 511 -16.93 -14.82 2.72
N TYR A 512 -17.53 -15.69 3.53
CA TYR A 512 -16.99 -16.12 4.84
C TYR A 512 -16.60 -14.97 5.77
N ARG A 513 -17.40 -13.90 5.78
CA ARG A 513 -17.19 -12.79 6.73
C ARG A 513 -17.18 -13.35 8.15
N ASP A 514 -16.26 -12.87 8.98
CA ASP A 514 -16.00 -13.33 10.35
C ASP A 514 -15.40 -14.76 10.49
N THR A 515 -15.24 -15.50 9.40
CA THR A 515 -14.72 -16.89 9.41
C THR A 515 -13.69 -17.15 8.33
N ALA A 516 -13.22 -16.13 7.63
CA ALA A 516 -12.28 -16.26 6.52
C ALA A 516 -10.94 -16.88 6.97
N SER A 517 -10.42 -16.49 8.14
CA SER A 517 -9.22 -17.09 8.72
C SER A 517 -9.36 -18.59 8.95
N SER A 518 -10.47 -19.02 9.53
CA SER A 518 -10.75 -20.45 9.76
C SER A 518 -10.90 -21.20 8.44
N LYS A 519 -11.59 -20.61 7.47
CA LYS A 519 -11.76 -21.19 6.13
C LYS A 519 -10.42 -21.37 5.44
N LEU A 520 -9.54 -20.36 5.50
CA LEU A 520 -8.20 -20.39 4.94
C LEU A 520 -7.37 -21.52 5.55
N ILE A 521 -7.34 -21.62 6.87
CA ILE A 521 -6.55 -22.66 7.56
C ILE A 521 -7.07 -24.06 7.22
N ASN A 522 -8.36 -24.27 7.20
CA ASN A 522 -8.97 -25.55 6.79
C ASN A 522 -8.60 -25.95 5.35
N LEU A 523 -8.35 -24.99 4.47
CA LEU A 523 -7.83 -25.28 3.13
C LEU A 523 -6.35 -25.66 3.18
N ILE A 524 -5.53 -24.89 3.90
CA ILE A 524 -4.07 -25.16 4.02
C ILE A 524 -3.80 -26.54 4.63
N THR A 525 -4.62 -26.99 5.57
CA THR A 525 -4.46 -28.32 6.20
C THR A 525 -4.70 -29.46 5.23
N LYS A 526 -5.45 -29.25 4.15
CA LYS A 526 -5.74 -30.27 3.12
C LYS A 526 -4.64 -30.41 2.08
N PHE A 527 -3.79 -29.41 1.91
CA PHE A 527 -2.58 -29.51 1.07
C PHE A 527 -1.49 -30.26 1.82
#